data_02310a5939df7fa14928e6f573ece309
#
_entry.id   02310a5939df7fa14928e6f573ece309
#
_cell.length_a   1.000
_cell.length_b   1.000
_cell.length_c   1.000
_cell.angle_alpha   90.00
_cell.angle_beta   90.00
_cell.angle_gamma   90.00
#
_symmetry.space_group_name_H-M   'P 1'
#
loop_
_entity.id
_entity.type
_entity.pdbx_description
1 polymer ?
#
loop_
_entity_poly.entity_id
_entity_poly.type
_entity_poly.pdbx_seq_one_letter_code
_entity_poly.pdbx_strand_id
1 'polypeptide(L)'
;SEEWWKILHAALKTATELGIEIGIFNSPGWSQSGGPWVKPEQAMRYLASVKAEVSGGKQVEVVLAKPDKDFQDVRVIAFPSVEKKATRLSAANAKVTSAMSLQNLNSLIDGDKETAVLFTEKSEKPVAIDFRTDQPFTLRSLQIFPARQPIQTNARLLVKENGGYRMLSEFKIDRFNANLNVGFDPYAPVVISVPETTASEFRLELANTASGMGLGEVEFLSLPAVERYPEKTLAKMFQTPLPYWHEYQWPVQPEVGDPSLVIDPGKVLDISAFLQGDRLIWKAPAGEWTILRTGMLPTGVTNSPADPEATGLEIDKMSRKHVEAHFEAFMGEIYRRIPVSYTHLRAHETLSD
;
A
#
# COMPACT_ATOMS: atom_id res chain seq x y z
N SER A 1 11.98 25.57 24.30
CA SER A 1 12.88 26.66 24.71
C SER A 1 12.76 26.89 26.21
N GLU A 2 13.75 27.51 26.85
CA GLU A 2 13.73 27.86 28.26
C GLU A 2 12.61 28.88 28.57
N GLU A 3 12.26 29.71 27.61
CA GLU A 3 11.20 30.68 27.72
C GLU A 3 9.81 30.03 27.83
N TRP A 4 9.58 28.96 27.08
CA TRP A 4 8.37 28.15 27.19
C TRP A 4 8.22 27.55 28.59
N TRP A 5 9.31 27.06 29.18
CA TRP A 5 9.29 26.50 30.53
C TRP A 5 8.91 27.58 31.59
N LYS A 6 9.43 28.80 31.46
CA LYS A 6 9.08 29.91 32.34
C LYS A 6 7.59 30.24 32.27
N ILE A 7 7.03 30.26 31.05
CA ILE A 7 5.59 30.50 30.85
C ILE A 7 4.76 29.38 31.46
N LEU A 8 5.14 28.13 31.24
CA LEU A 8 4.44 26.97 31.81
C LEU A 8 4.45 27.00 33.34
N HIS A 9 5.59 27.27 33.95
CA HIS A 9 5.69 27.40 35.40
C HIS A 9 4.81 28.53 35.94
N ALA A 10 4.80 29.70 35.31
CA ALA A 10 3.94 30.81 35.70
C ALA A 10 2.45 30.44 35.60
N ALA A 11 2.05 29.79 34.50
CA ALA A 11 0.68 29.32 34.29
C ALA A 11 0.25 28.30 35.36
N LEU A 12 1.09 27.30 35.64
CA LEU A 12 0.81 26.30 36.68
C LEU A 12 0.69 26.89 38.07
N LYS A 13 1.57 27.85 38.41
CA LYS A 13 1.50 28.57 39.68
C LYS A 13 0.18 29.31 39.80
N THR A 14 -0.18 30.12 38.80
CA THR A 14 -1.43 30.89 38.82
C THR A 14 -2.65 29.98 38.86
N ALA A 15 -2.64 28.88 38.11
CA ALA A 15 -3.73 27.88 38.13
C ALA A 15 -3.91 27.28 39.54
N THR A 16 -2.81 26.96 40.23
CA THR A 16 -2.83 26.43 41.59
C THR A 16 -3.42 27.46 42.54
N GLU A 17 -3.03 28.73 42.45
CA GLU A 17 -3.55 29.82 43.26
C GLU A 17 -5.06 30.06 43.07
N LEU A 18 -5.56 29.84 41.88
CA LEU A 18 -6.95 30.01 41.47
C LEU A 18 -7.81 28.74 41.58
N GLY A 19 -7.22 27.60 41.91
CA GLY A 19 -7.92 26.31 41.94
C GLY A 19 -8.36 25.81 40.54
N ILE A 20 -7.61 26.14 39.48
CA ILE A 20 -7.86 25.75 38.10
C ILE A 20 -6.96 24.58 37.73
N GLU A 21 -7.51 23.57 37.05
CA GLU A 21 -6.74 22.45 36.48
C GLU A 21 -6.20 22.80 35.10
N ILE A 22 -4.94 22.45 34.81
CA ILE A 22 -4.32 22.57 33.50
C ILE A 22 -4.03 21.16 32.99
N GLY A 23 -4.61 20.81 31.82
CA GLY A 23 -4.32 19.58 31.09
C GLY A 23 -3.24 19.81 30.02
N ILE A 24 -2.29 18.88 29.90
CA ILE A 24 -1.26 18.88 28.86
C ILE A 24 -1.40 17.63 28.04
N PHE A 25 -1.45 17.78 26.72
CA PHE A 25 -1.53 16.68 25.77
C PHE A 25 -0.15 16.37 25.22
N ASN A 26 0.15 15.08 25.06
CA ASN A 26 1.34 14.62 24.33
C ASN A 26 1.12 14.71 22.82
N SER A 27 0.83 15.91 22.33
CA SER A 27 0.52 16.13 20.93
C SER A 27 1.13 17.44 20.43
N PRO A 28 2.38 17.40 19.96
CA PRO A 28 3.01 18.57 19.33
C PRO A 28 2.36 18.96 17.98
N GLY A 29 1.41 18.20 17.51
CA GLY A 29 0.52 18.42 16.37
C GLY A 29 -0.78 17.69 16.61
N TRP A 30 -1.47 17.23 15.56
CA TRP A 30 -2.68 16.42 15.70
C TRP A 30 -2.38 14.94 15.94
N SER A 31 -1.15 14.51 15.69
CA SER A 31 -0.69 13.18 16.02
C SER A 31 0.03 13.17 17.36
N GLN A 32 -0.46 12.36 18.28
CA GLN A 32 0.15 12.16 19.61
C GLN A 32 1.38 11.24 19.57
N SER A 33 1.74 10.74 18.40
CA SER A 33 2.71 9.68 18.23
C SER A 33 3.91 10.09 17.39
N GLY A 34 4.16 11.36 17.20
CA GLY A 34 5.31 11.88 16.45
C GLY A 34 5.96 13.09 17.10
N GLY A 35 7.13 13.46 16.61
CA GLY A 35 7.83 14.64 17.10
C GLY A 35 9.29 14.74 16.63
N PRO A 36 9.93 15.91 16.79
CA PRO A 36 11.26 16.18 16.26
C PRO A 36 12.37 15.34 16.92
N TRP A 37 12.08 14.68 18.04
CA TRP A 37 13.02 13.78 18.72
C TRP A 37 13.00 12.34 18.18
N VAL A 38 12.04 12.00 17.30
CA VAL A 38 11.93 10.66 16.72
C VAL A 38 12.95 10.50 15.58
N LYS A 39 13.85 9.55 15.73
CA LYS A 39 14.87 9.23 14.73
C LYS A 39 14.36 8.21 13.72
N PRO A 40 14.94 8.12 12.50
CA PRO A 40 14.49 7.18 11.47
C PRO A 40 14.44 5.72 11.94
N GLU A 41 15.36 5.28 12.78
CA GLU A 41 15.37 3.93 13.35
C GLU A 41 14.24 3.66 14.36
N GLN A 42 13.61 4.71 14.88
CA GLN A 42 12.49 4.65 15.83
C GLN A 42 11.14 4.87 15.14
N ALA A 43 11.15 5.27 13.88
CA ALA A 43 9.96 5.64 13.14
C ALA A 43 9.09 4.44 12.76
N MET A 44 7.80 4.69 12.56
CA MET A 44 6.84 3.72 12.01
C MET A 44 7.32 3.20 10.66
N ARG A 45 7.18 1.90 10.44
CA ARG A 45 7.70 1.20 9.29
C ARG A 45 6.61 0.45 8.55
N TYR A 46 6.87 0.16 7.28
CA TYR A 46 6.07 -0.71 6.45
C TYR A 46 6.94 -1.83 5.87
N LEU A 47 6.31 -2.94 5.50
CA LEU A 47 6.98 -4.07 4.86
C LEU A 47 7.32 -3.72 3.41
N ALA A 48 8.58 -3.91 3.05
CA ALA A 48 9.10 -3.72 1.70
C ALA A 48 9.89 -4.97 1.26
N SER A 49 10.06 -5.13 -0.04
CA SER A 49 10.83 -6.25 -0.58
C SER A 49 11.59 -5.87 -1.86
N VAL A 50 12.65 -6.60 -2.12
CA VAL A 50 13.37 -6.63 -3.39
C VAL A 50 13.22 -8.02 -3.97
N LYS A 51 12.91 -8.11 -5.25
CA LYS A 51 12.61 -9.35 -5.96
C LYS A 51 13.66 -9.65 -7.02
N ALA A 52 14.00 -10.92 -7.17
CA ALA A 52 14.76 -11.44 -8.29
C ALA A 52 14.21 -12.78 -8.75
N GLU A 53 14.35 -13.06 -10.04
CA GLU A 53 13.99 -14.34 -10.67
C GLU A 53 15.27 -15.06 -11.10
N VAL A 54 15.37 -16.36 -10.82
CA VAL A 54 16.54 -17.17 -11.18
C VAL A 54 16.15 -18.54 -11.69
N SER A 55 16.95 -19.07 -12.63
CA SER A 55 16.86 -20.47 -13.05
C SER A 55 17.79 -21.32 -12.19
N GLY A 56 17.24 -22.28 -11.45
CA GLY A 56 17.95 -23.17 -10.54
C GLY A 56 18.64 -24.36 -11.25
N GLY A 57 18.93 -25.41 -10.47
CA GLY A 57 19.75 -26.55 -10.91
C GLY A 57 21.26 -26.27 -10.85
N LYS A 58 21.67 -25.09 -10.40
CA LYS A 58 23.07 -24.63 -10.31
C LYS A 58 23.24 -23.64 -9.16
N GLN A 59 24.48 -23.31 -8.86
CA GLN A 59 24.76 -22.14 -8.01
C GLN A 59 24.38 -20.87 -8.74
N VAL A 60 23.58 -20.04 -8.11
CA VAL A 60 23.16 -18.73 -8.60
C VAL A 60 23.82 -17.64 -7.75
N GLU A 61 24.09 -16.52 -8.39
CA GLU A 61 24.60 -15.32 -7.76
C GLU A 61 23.72 -14.15 -8.20
N VAL A 62 23.17 -13.42 -7.19
CA VAL A 62 22.21 -12.34 -7.41
C VAL A 62 22.53 -11.19 -6.51
N VAL A 63 22.46 -9.97 -7.01
CA VAL A 63 22.51 -8.75 -6.21
C VAL A 63 21.09 -8.33 -5.85
N LEU A 64 20.82 -8.31 -4.55
CA LEU A 64 19.56 -7.87 -3.97
C LEU A 64 19.81 -6.56 -3.19
N ALA A 65 20.11 -5.49 -3.92
CA ALA A 65 20.42 -4.20 -3.31
C ALA A 65 19.26 -3.70 -2.43
N LYS A 66 19.61 -3.13 -1.28
CA LYS A 66 18.59 -2.48 -0.43
C LYS A 66 17.94 -1.33 -1.20
N PRO A 67 16.61 -1.19 -1.14
CA PRO A 67 15.90 -0.11 -1.85
C PRO A 67 16.19 1.27 -1.24
N ASP A 68 16.61 1.31 0.03
CA ASP A 68 16.99 2.52 0.74
C ASP A 68 17.99 2.20 1.87
N LYS A 69 18.78 3.20 2.30
CA LYS A 69 19.75 3.08 3.40
C LYS A 69 19.11 2.67 4.74
N ASP A 70 17.86 3.07 4.96
CA ASP A 70 17.13 2.80 6.20
C ASP A 70 16.36 1.46 6.15
N PHE A 71 16.60 0.65 5.12
CA PHE A 71 16.01 -0.68 5.00
C PHE A 71 16.57 -1.63 6.06
N GLN A 72 15.68 -2.16 6.88
CA GLN A 72 15.98 -3.17 7.90
C GLN A 72 15.63 -4.55 7.37
N ASP A 73 16.64 -5.38 7.15
CA ASP A 73 16.45 -6.76 6.71
C ASP A 73 15.63 -7.57 7.72
N VAL A 74 14.70 -8.36 7.22
CA VAL A 74 13.92 -9.34 7.99
C VAL A 74 14.28 -10.74 7.54
N ARG A 75 14.09 -11.09 6.27
CA ARG A 75 14.41 -12.41 5.71
C ARG A 75 14.69 -12.35 4.22
N VAL A 76 15.43 -13.34 3.73
CA VAL A 76 15.47 -13.68 2.31
C VAL A 76 14.81 -15.03 2.13
N ILE A 77 13.73 -15.06 1.35
CA ILE A 77 12.98 -16.27 1.04
C ILE A 77 13.04 -16.57 -0.44
N ALA A 78 12.97 -17.86 -0.77
CA ALA A 78 12.84 -18.33 -2.15
C ALA A 78 11.69 -19.32 -2.28
N PHE A 79 10.98 -19.25 -3.39
CA PHE A 79 9.89 -20.19 -3.71
C PHE A 79 9.84 -20.45 -5.23
N PRO A 80 9.27 -21.60 -5.66
CA PRO A 80 9.10 -21.89 -7.08
C PRO A 80 8.31 -20.77 -7.77
N SER A 81 8.86 -20.23 -8.85
CA SER A 81 8.21 -19.14 -9.58
C SER A 81 7.01 -19.64 -10.36
N VAL A 82 5.87 -18.97 -10.18
CA VAL A 82 4.66 -19.17 -10.99
C VAL A 82 4.56 -18.14 -12.12
N GLU A 83 5.35 -17.07 -12.09
CA GLU A 83 5.22 -15.93 -13.00
C GLU A 83 5.56 -16.25 -14.46
N LYS A 84 6.47 -17.17 -14.71
CA LYS A 84 6.77 -17.63 -16.09
C LYS A 84 5.61 -18.36 -16.76
N LYS A 85 4.61 -18.78 -15.99
CA LYS A 85 3.36 -19.35 -16.51
C LYS A 85 2.31 -18.27 -16.79
N ALA A 86 2.57 -17.03 -16.36
CA ALA A 86 1.65 -15.93 -16.55
C ALA A 86 1.54 -15.55 -18.01
N THR A 87 0.31 -15.44 -18.49
CA THR A 87 0.01 -14.72 -19.72
C THR A 87 -0.81 -13.48 -19.35
N ARG A 88 -0.66 -12.43 -20.15
CA ARG A 88 -1.39 -11.17 -19.98
C ARG A 88 -1.91 -10.67 -21.32
N LEU A 89 -2.96 -9.86 -21.30
CA LEU A 89 -3.34 -9.09 -22.47
C LEU A 89 -2.29 -7.98 -22.67
N SER A 90 -1.97 -7.74 -23.92
CA SER A 90 -1.02 -6.71 -24.34
C SER A 90 -1.40 -6.20 -25.72
N ALA A 91 -0.83 -5.10 -26.15
CA ALA A 91 -1.05 -4.54 -27.46
C ALA A 91 -0.66 -5.51 -28.62
N ALA A 92 0.12 -6.57 -28.33
CA ALA A 92 0.49 -7.61 -29.29
C ALA A 92 -0.61 -8.65 -29.53
N ASN A 93 -1.53 -8.85 -28.56
CA ASN A 93 -2.52 -9.93 -28.60
C ASN A 93 -3.96 -9.47 -28.34
N ALA A 94 -4.18 -8.18 -28.11
CA ALA A 94 -5.49 -7.62 -27.83
C ALA A 94 -5.67 -6.24 -28.48
N LYS A 95 -6.93 -5.90 -28.75
CA LYS A 95 -7.37 -4.57 -29.19
C LYS A 95 -8.25 -3.95 -28.13
N VAL A 96 -8.01 -2.66 -27.86
CA VAL A 96 -8.81 -1.87 -26.92
C VAL A 96 -9.67 -0.89 -27.69
N THR A 97 -10.96 -0.86 -27.39
CA THR A 97 -11.93 0.05 -28.03
C THR A 97 -12.87 0.66 -26.98
N SER A 98 -13.40 1.83 -27.26
CA SER A 98 -14.45 2.46 -26.47
C SER A 98 -15.41 3.22 -27.38
N ALA A 99 -16.69 3.28 -26.98
CA ALA A 99 -17.65 4.14 -27.65
C ALA A 99 -17.44 5.63 -27.30
N MET A 100 -16.81 5.93 -26.18
CA MET A 100 -16.35 7.27 -25.83
C MET A 100 -15.08 7.60 -26.60
N SER A 101 -14.95 8.82 -27.06
CA SER A 101 -13.73 9.28 -27.74
C SER A 101 -12.60 9.48 -26.72
N LEU A 102 -11.92 8.39 -26.41
CA LEU A 102 -10.72 8.38 -25.55
C LEU A 102 -9.47 8.29 -26.42
N GLN A 103 -8.46 9.07 -26.08
CA GLN A 103 -7.17 9.03 -26.78
C GLN A 103 -6.27 7.95 -26.19
N ASN A 104 -5.39 7.41 -27.03
CA ASN A 104 -4.32 6.49 -26.62
C ASN A 104 -4.81 5.22 -25.89
N LEU A 105 -5.97 4.67 -26.27
CA LEU A 105 -6.55 3.49 -25.60
C LEU A 105 -5.58 2.32 -25.45
N ASN A 106 -4.63 2.14 -26.39
CA ASN A 106 -3.64 1.08 -26.31
C ASN A 106 -2.66 1.23 -25.14
N SER A 107 -2.54 2.44 -24.58
CA SER A 107 -1.75 2.66 -23.36
C SER A 107 -2.28 1.88 -22.15
N LEU A 108 -3.51 1.39 -22.20
CA LEU A 108 -4.06 0.57 -21.13
C LEU A 108 -3.47 -0.87 -21.09
N ILE A 109 -2.75 -1.28 -22.14
CA ILE A 109 -2.19 -2.63 -22.25
C ILE A 109 -0.80 -2.62 -22.91
N ASP A 110 -0.07 -1.50 -22.87
CA ASP A 110 1.26 -1.38 -23.50
C ASP A 110 2.40 -1.85 -22.56
N GLY A 111 2.09 -2.08 -21.30
CA GLY A 111 3.04 -2.49 -20.25
C GLY A 111 3.80 -1.35 -19.61
N ASP A 112 3.50 -0.10 -19.98
CA ASP A 112 4.10 1.09 -19.40
C ASP A 112 3.10 1.77 -18.44
N LYS A 113 3.40 1.72 -17.15
CA LYS A 113 2.55 2.30 -16.10
C LYS A 113 2.62 3.82 -16.00
N GLU A 114 3.52 4.43 -16.74
CA GLU A 114 3.69 5.90 -16.80
C GLU A 114 2.84 6.52 -17.91
N THR A 115 2.44 5.74 -18.93
CA THR A 115 1.46 6.18 -19.92
C THR A 115 0.04 6.12 -19.34
N ALA A 116 -0.88 6.90 -19.88
CA ALA A 116 -2.23 6.97 -19.34
C ALA A 116 -3.30 7.35 -20.37
N VAL A 117 -4.51 6.83 -20.14
CA VAL A 117 -5.75 7.29 -20.74
C VAL A 117 -6.47 8.20 -19.76
N LEU A 118 -6.64 9.46 -20.10
CA LEU A 118 -7.32 10.44 -19.27
C LEU A 118 -8.75 10.68 -19.78
N PHE A 119 -9.68 10.84 -18.85
CA PHE A 119 -11.04 11.28 -19.13
C PHE A 119 -11.06 12.80 -19.24
N THR A 120 -11.54 13.30 -20.37
CA THR A 120 -11.54 14.74 -20.67
C THR A 120 -12.80 15.45 -20.19
N GLU A 121 -13.86 14.68 -19.94
CA GLU A 121 -15.17 15.21 -19.53
C GLU A 121 -15.84 14.32 -18.50
N LYS A 122 -16.82 14.87 -17.80
CA LYS A 122 -17.69 14.11 -16.92
C LYS A 122 -18.67 13.29 -17.75
N SER A 123 -18.79 12.00 -17.46
CA SER A 123 -19.79 11.15 -18.07
C SER A 123 -20.90 10.79 -17.10
N GLU A 124 -22.16 11.01 -17.50
CA GLU A 124 -23.34 10.59 -16.76
C GLU A 124 -23.66 9.10 -17.00
N LYS A 125 -23.19 8.56 -18.11
CA LYS A 125 -23.32 7.14 -18.46
C LYS A 125 -22.00 6.42 -18.17
N PRO A 126 -22.03 5.14 -17.80
CA PRO A 126 -20.80 4.37 -17.65
C PRO A 126 -19.97 4.39 -18.92
N VAL A 127 -18.68 4.65 -18.77
CA VAL A 127 -17.69 4.56 -19.85
C VAL A 127 -17.33 3.08 -20.00
N ALA A 128 -17.62 2.52 -21.16
CA ALA A 128 -17.29 1.14 -21.50
C ALA A 128 -15.99 1.09 -22.31
N ILE A 129 -15.05 0.26 -21.86
CA ILE A 129 -13.79 -0.05 -22.55
C ILE A 129 -13.76 -1.55 -22.82
N ASP A 130 -13.69 -1.91 -24.09
CA ASP A 130 -13.70 -3.29 -24.57
C ASP A 130 -12.29 -3.75 -24.90
N PHE A 131 -11.93 -4.92 -24.37
CA PHE A 131 -10.67 -5.63 -24.62
C PHE A 131 -10.96 -6.90 -25.40
N ARG A 132 -10.52 -6.99 -26.63
CA ARG A 132 -10.78 -8.12 -27.55
C ARG A 132 -9.50 -8.80 -27.96
N THR A 133 -9.51 -10.12 -27.91
CA THR A 133 -8.39 -10.98 -28.31
C THR A 133 -8.77 -11.84 -29.50
N ASP A 134 -7.81 -12.16 -30.36
CA ASP A 134 -8.02 -13.06 -31.49
C ASP A 134 -8.17 -14.53 -31.04
N GLN A 135 -7.57 -14.88 -29.90
CA GLN A 135 -7.68 -16.20 -29.28
C GLN A 135 -8.29 -16.05 -27.88
N PRO A 136 -9.09 -17.02 -27.41
CA PRO A 136 -9.64 -16.99 -26.06
C PRO A 136 -8.53 -16.85 -25.02
N PHE A 137 -8.75 -15.96 -24.04
CA PHE A 137 -7.86 -15.71 -22.93
C PHE A 137 -8.51 -16.17 -21.63
N THR A 138 -7.77 -16.89 -20.80
CA THR A 138 -8.23 -17.31 -19.47
C THR A 138 -7.82 -16.30 -18.42
N LEU A 139 -8.79 -15.54 -17.93
CA LEU A 139 -8.64 -14.54 -16.89
C LEU A 139 -8.83 -15.15 -15.50
N ARG A 140 -7.96 -14.81 -14.54
CA ARG A 140 -8.09 -15.15 -13.11
C ARG A 140 -7.93 -13.94 -12.19
N SER A 141 -7.26 -12.89 -12.67
CA SER A 141 -7.16 -11.63 -11.92
C SER A 141 -7.02 -10.42 -12.82
N LEU A 142 -7.42 -9.27 -12.31
CA LEU A 142 -7.31 -7.97 -12.96
C LEU A 142 -6.54 -7.03 -12.03
N GLN A 143 -5.57 -6.30 -12.58
CA GLN A 143 -4.88 -5.22 -11.87
C GLN A 143 -5.08 -3.92 -12.63
N ILE A 144 -5.59 -2.90 -11.95
CA ILE A 144 -5.85 -1.59 -12.55
C ILE A 144 -4.93 -0.58 -11.89
N PHE A 145 -4.06 0.03 -12.68
CA PHE A 145 -3.16 1.09 -12.26
C PHE A 145 -3.80 2.44 -12.56
N PRO A 146 -4.03 3.30 -11.55
CA PRO A 146 -4.47 4.67 -11.78
C PRO A 146 -3.42 5.49 -12.52
N ALA A 147 -3.85 6.53 -13.23
CA ALA A 147 -2.99 7.44 -13.99
C ALA A 147 -2.22 8.45 -13.13
N ARG A 148 -1.82 8.12 -11.91
CA ARG A 148 -1.17 9.02 -10.93
C ARG A 148 -1.92 10.34 -10.71
N GLN A 149 -3.24 10.30 -10.90
CA GLN A 149 -4.18 11.38 -10.65
C GLN A 149 -5.28 10.89 -9.70
N PRO A 150 -5.86 11.77 -8.88
CA PRO A 150 -6.98 11.39 -8.03
C PRO A 150 -8.11 10.76 -8.83
N ILE A 151 -8.51 9.56 -8.45
CA ILE A 151 -9.61 8.82 -9.07
C ILE A 151 -10.51 8.19 -8.03
N GLN A 152 -11.82 8.36 -8.21
CA GLN A 152 -12.85 7.66 -7.46
C GLN A 152 -13.99 7.30 -8.40
N THR A 153 -14.16 6.01 -8.69
CA THR A 153 -15.20 5.52 -9.59
C THR A 153 -15.65 4.11 -9.19
N ASN A 154 -16.90 3.78 -9.49
CA ASN A 154 -17.38 2.41 -9.43
C ASN A 154 -17.10 1.73 -10.77
N ALA A 155 -16.58 0.53 -10.70
CA ALA A 155 -16.18 -0.23 -11.87
C ALA A 155 -16.91 -1.58 -11.91
N ARG A 156 -17.17 -2.07 -13.11
CA ARG A 156 -17.67 -3.41 -13.39
C ARG A 156 -16.77 -4.08 -14.41
N LEU A 157 -16.40 -5.31 -14.12
CA LEU A 157 -15.75 -6.19 -15.08
C LEU A 157 -16.79 -7.16 -15.62
N LEU A 158 -16.94 -7.18 -16.93
CA LEU A 158 -17.90 -8.05 -17.63
C LEU A 158 -17.17 -8.89 -18.64
N VAL A 159 -17.78 -10.04 -18.97
CA VAL A 159 -17.34 -10.95 -20.04
C VAL A 159 -18.45 -11.08 -21.06
N LYS A 160 -18.07 -11.18 -22.34
CA LYS A 160 -19.02 -11.39 -23.44
C LYS A 160 -19.32 -12.87 -23.60
N GLU A 161 -20.58 -13.24 -23.47
CA GLU A 161 -21.09 -14.60 -23.62
C GLU A 161 -22.43 -14.56 -24.34
N ASN A 162 -22.65 -15.48 -25.28
CA ASN A 162 -23.94 -15.69 -25.97
C ASN A 162 -24.59 -14.40 -26.53
N GLY A 163 -23.75 -13.48 -27.03
CA GLY A 163 -24.22 -12.21 -27.60
C GLY A 163 -24.53 -11.10 -26.61
N GLY A 164 -24.41 -11.34 -25.30
CA GLY A 164 -24.57 -10.39 -24.22
C GLY A 164 -23.35 -10.24 -23.34
N TYR A 165 -23.46 -9.45 -22.28
CA TYR A 165 -22.43 -9.30 -21.25
C TYR A 165 -22.91 -9.86 -19.92
N ARG A 166 -22.08 -10.71 -19.28
CA ARG A 166 -22.25 -11.19 -17.91
C ARG A 166 -21.25 -10.50 -16.99
N MET A 167 -21.71 -10.04 -15.84
CA MET A 167 -20.85 -9.44 -14.84
C MET A 167 -20.00 -10.48 -14.14
N LEU A 168 -18.69 -10.23 -14.08
CA LEU A 168 -17.73 -11.03 -13.31
C LEU A 168 -17.48 -10.46 -11.92
N SER A 169 -17.35 -9.13 -11.83
CA SER A 169 -17.07 -8.44 -10.57
C SER A 169 -17.56 -7.00 -10.64
N GLU A 170 -18.01 -6.48 -9.50
CA GLU A 170 -18.29 -5.05 -9.29
C GLU A 170 -17.42 -4.59 -8.12
N PHE A 171 -16.70 -3.46 -8.30
CA PHE A 171 -15.74 -2.99 -7.32
C PHE A 171 -15.55 -1.48 -7.43
N LYS A 172 -14.85 -0.90 -6.45
CA LYS A 172 -14.52 0.51 -6.43
C LYS A 172 -13.04 0.73 -6.73
N ILE A 173 -12.76 1.67 -7.62
CA ILE A 173 -11.41 2.25 -7.80
C ILE A 173 -11.41 3.52 -6.98
N ASP A 174 -10.69 3.52 -5.86
CA ASP A 174 -10.60 4.68 -4.97
C ASP A 174 -9.13 4.97 -4.65
N ARG A 175 -8.62 6.00 -5.32
CA ARG A 175 -7.29 6.57 -5.16
C ARG A 175 -7.39 8.09 -5.16
N PHE A 176 -8.46 8.59 -4.54
CA PHE A 176 -8.80 10.01 -4.56
C PHE A 176 -7.88 10.83 -3.64
N ASN A 177 -7.52 10.29 -2.48
CA ASN A 177 -6.92 11.06 -1.40
C ASN A 177 -5.40 10.80 -1.28
N ALA A 178 -4.67 11.04 -2.37
CA ALA A 178 -3.24 10.79 -2.47
C ALA A 178 -2.40 11.51 -1.40
N ASN A 179 -2.83 12.71 -0.98
CA ASN A 179 -2.10 13.55 -0.04
C ASN A 179 -2.23 13.12 1.43
N LEU A 180 -3.24 12.31 1.75
CA LEU A 180 -3.51 11.84 3.12
C LEU A 180 -3.11 10.38 3.32
N ASN A 181 -2.34 9.82 2.40
CA ASN A 181 -1.90 8.44 2.52
C ASN A 181 -0.78 8.28 3.53
N VAL A 182 -0.94 7.28 4.36
CA VAL A 182 0.14 6.69 5.13
C VAL A 182 0.65 5.50 4.33
N GLY A 183 1.86 5.56 3.83
CA GLY A 183 2.45 4.52 3.00
C GLY A 183 3.13 5.07 1.76
N PHE A 184 3.72 4.20 0.97
CA PHE A 184 4.70 4.56 -0.04
C PHE A 184 4.13 4.79 -1.45
N ASP A 185 2.97 4.24 -1.78
CA ASP A 185 2.37 4.38 -3.11
C ASP A 185 0.89 4.82 -3.04
N PRO A 186 0.63 6.12 -3.21
CA PRO A 186 -0.72 6.66 -3.25
C PRO A 186 -1.56 6.15 -4.41
N TYR A 187 -0.95 5.65 -5.45
CA TYR A 187 -1.62 5.15 -6.65
C TYR A 187 -1.37 3.65 -6.88
N ALA A 188 -1.21 2.89 -5.78
CA ALA A 188 -1.11 1.43 -5.86
C ALA A 188 -2.25 0.82 -6.68
N PRO A 189 -2.01 -0.28 -7.40
CA PRO A 189 -3.02 -0.90 -8.24
C PRO A 189 -4.22 -1.37 -7.43
N VAL A 190 -5.39 -1.37 -8.06
CA VAL A 190 -6.57 -2.07 -7.55
C VAL A 190 -6.53 -3.48 -8.12
N VAL A 191 -6.44 -4.46 -7.23
CA VAL A 191 -6.31 -5.89 -7.59
C VAL A 191 -7.63 -6.60 -7.33
N ILE A 192 -8.18 -7.22 -8.37
CA ILE A 192 -9.44 -7.95 -8.33
C ILE A 192 -9.20 -9.40 -8.70
N SER A 193 -9.67 -10.30 -7.87
CA SER A 193 -9.67 -11.74 -8.11
C SER A 193 -11.01 -12.15 -8.72
N VAL A 194 -10.99 -12.94 -9.80
CA VAL A 194 -12.21 -13.40 -10.46
C VAL A 194 -12.20 -14.92 -10.62
N PRO A 195 -13.36 -15.57 -10.66
CA PRO A 195 -13.45 -16.96 -11.04
C PRO A 195 -12.80 -17.18 -12.42
N GLU A 196 -12.12 -18.30 -12.61
CA GLU A 196 -11.51 -18.66 -13.89
C GLU A 196 -12.53 -18.49 -15.01
N THR A 197 -12.21 -17.58 -15.96
CA THR A 197 -13.12 -17.23 -17.05
C THR A 197 -12.36 -17.15 -18.35
N THR A 198 -12.72 -17.98 -19.32
CA THR A 198 -12.11 -18.01 -20.66
C THR A 198 -13.03 -17.37 -21.67
N ALA A 199 -12.58 -16.29 -22.31
CA ALA A 199 -13.33 -15.57 -23.33
C ALA A 199 -12.39 -14.80 -24.29
N SER A 200 -12.96 -14.30 -25.39
CA SER A 200 -12.24 -13.44 -26.34
C SER A 200 -12.61 -11.96 -26.22
N GLU A 201 -13.54 -11.60 -25.35
CA GLU A 201 -13.92 -10.20 -25.12
C GLU A 201 -14.30 -9.98 -23.67
N PHE A 202 -13.62 -8.99 -23.06
CA PHE A 202 -13.90 -8.49 -21.73
C PHE A 202 -14.24 -7.00 -21.82
N ARG A 203 -15.06 -6.51 -20.88
CA ARG A 203 -15.44 -5.10 -20.78
C ARG A 203 -15.20 -4.58 -19.38
N LEU A 204 -14.53 -3.45 -19.31
CA LEU A 204 -14.44 -2.64 -18.09
C LEU A 204 -15.41 -1.47 -18.23
N GLU A 205 -16.37 -1.36 -17.33
CA GLU A 205 -17.28 -0.22 -17.24
C GLU A 205 -16.92 0.63 -16.03
N LEU A 206 -16.84 1.95 -16.24
CA LEU A 206 -16.52 2.92 -15.20
C LEU A 206 -17.67 3.92 -15.07
N ALA A 207 -18.27 4.01 -13.89
CA ALA A 207 -19.34 4.93 -13.61
C ALA A 207 -18.83 6.22 -12.96
N ASN A 208 -19.52 7.35 -13.22
CA ASN A 208 -19.18 8.64 -12.60
C ASN A 208 -17.73 9.11 -12.88
N THR A 209 -17.24 8.91 -14.09
CA THR A 209 -15.94 9.47 -14.52
C THR A 209 -16.02 10.98 -14.59
N ALA A 210 -14.92 11.65 -14.31
CA ALA A 210 -14.79 13.10 -14.37
C ALA A 210 -13.51 13.50 -15.10
N SER A 211 -13.46 14.73 -15.58
CA SER A 211 -12.26 15.29 -16.21
C SER A 211 -11.06 15.23 -15.25
N GLY A 212 -9.92 14.82 -15.78
CA GLY A 212 -8.67 14.65 -15.02
C GLY A 212 -8.51 13.30 -14.34
N MET A 213 -9.55 12.47 -14.21
CA MET A 213 -9.40 11.08 -13.84
C MET A 213 -8.79 10.27 -14.98
N GLY A 214 -8.12 9.16 -14.67
CA GLY A 214 -7.57 8.31 -15.72
C GLY A 214 -7.02 6.99 -15.21
N LEU A 215 -6.73 6.11 -16.17
CA LEU A 215 -6.10 4.81 -15.95
C LEU A 215 -4.75 4.78 -16.67
N GLY A 216 -3.72 4.27 -16.00
CA GLY A 216 -2.41 4.00 -16.58
C GLY A 216 -2.39 2.66 -17.31
N GLU A 217 -2.49 1.58 -16.57
CA GLU A 217 -2.42 0.23 -17.13
C GLU A 217 -3.56 -0.63 -16.59
N VAL A 218 -4.05 -1.56 -17.40
CA VAL A 218 -5.08 -2.55 -17.02
C VAL A 218 -4.54 -3.94 -17.37
N GLU A 219 -3.98 -4.62 -16.37
CA GLU A 219 -3.40 -5.95 -16.56
C GLU A 219 -4.47 -7.04 -16.36
N PHE A 220 -4.88 -7.68 -17.43
CA PHE A 220 -5.63 -8.93 -17.41
C PHE A 220 -4.65 -10.08 -17.26
N LEU A 221 -4.75 -10.86 -16.18
CA LEU A 221 -3.76 -11.87 -15.83
C LEU A 221 -4.37 -13.28 -15.79
N SER A 222 -3.63 -14.22 -16.33
CA SER A 222 -3.97 -15.65 -16.25
C SER A 222 -3.62 -16.28 -14.89
N LEU A 223 -2.85 -15.59 -14.05
CA LEU A 223 -2.55 -16.01 -12.69
C LEU A 223 -3.62 -15.53 -11.71
N PRO A 224 -3.95 -16.31 -10.68
CA PRO A 224 -4.74 -15.84 -9.58
C PRO A 224 -3.95 -14.80 -8.75
N ALA A 225 -4.64 -13.87 -8.14
CA ALA A 225 -4.07 -12.89 -7.22
C ALA A 225 -4.91 -12.80 -5.96
N VAL A 226 -4.28 -12.40 -4.86
CA VAL A 226 -5.02 -12.05 -3.64
C VAL A 226 -5.71 -10.72 -3.86
N GLU A 227 -7.04 -10.72 -3.77
CA GLU A 227 -7.85 -9.52 -3.98
C GLU A 227 -7.44 -8.40 -3.03
N ARG A 228 -7.24 -7.20 -3.60
CA ARG A 228 -6.90 -5.99 -2.85
C ARG A 228 -5.69 -6.16 -1.92
N TYR A 229 -4.71 -6.96 -2.33
CA TYR A 229 -3.54 -7.21 -1.49
C TYR A 229 -2.77 -5.94 -1.10
N PRO A 230 -2.66 -4.87 -1.94
CA PRO A 230 -1.98 -3.66 -1.54
C PRO A 230 -2.61 -3.00 -0.31
N GLU A 231 -3.93 -2.97 -0.24
CA GLU A 231 -4.67 -2.45 0.92
C GLU A 231 -4.51 -3.36 2.14
N LYS A 232 -4.55 -4.68 1.94
CA LYS A 232 -4.45 -5.68 3.01
C LYS A 232 -3.06 -5.79 3.62
N THR A 233 -2.02 -5.48 2.87
CA THR A 233 -0.65 -5.44 3.39
C THR A 233 -0.33 -4.14 4.10
N LEU A 234 -1.28 -3.22 4.20
CA LEU A 234 -1.09 -1.88 4.77
C LEU A 234 0.06 -1.11 4.08
N ALA A 235 0.41 -1.52 2.87
CA ALA A 235 1.36 -0.80 2.04
C ALA A 235 0.85 0.61 1.74
N LYS A 236 -0.46 0.81 1.94
CA LYS A 236 -1.13 2.07 1.77
C LYS A 236 -2.35 2.14 2.68
N MET A 237 -2.42 3.18 3.46
CA MET A 237 -3.59 3.51 4.26
C MET A 237 -4.28 4.74 3.65
N PHE A 238 -5.57 4.62 3.38
CA PHE A 238 -6.44 5.76 3.08
C PHE A 238 -7.12 6.22 4.34
N GLN A 239 -7.18 7.52 4.52
CA GLN A 239 -7.87 8.08 5.65
C GLN A 239 -9.38 8.17 5.46
N THR A 240 -9.85 8.23 4.22
CA THR A 240 -11.28 8.40 3.98
C THR A 240 -11.76 7.81 2.67
N PRO A 241 -12.97 7.31 2.66
CA PRO A 241 -13.65 6.86 3.87
C PRO A 241 -12.88 5.72 4.50
N LEU A 242 -12.83 5.66 5.81
CA LEU A 242 -12.33 4.46 6.49
C LEU A 242 -13.20 3.29 6.03
N PRO A 243 -12.63 2.23 5.46
CA PRO A 243 -13.41 1.09 5.08
C PRO A 243 -14.07 0.49 6.33
N TYR A 244 -15.30 0.01 6.21
CA TYR A 244 -15.92 -0.74 7.28
C TYR A 244 -15.09 -1.98 7.59
N TRP A 245 -15.14 -2.47 8.82
CA TRP A 245 -14.35 -3.61 9.27
C TRP A 245 -14.41 -4.81 8.33
N HIS A 246 -15.57 -5.12 7.76
CA HIS A 246 -15.73 -6.23 6.82
C HIS A 246 -14.93 -6.06 5.50
N GLU A 247 -14.55 -4.86 5.14
CA GLU A 247 -13.71 -4.62 3.94
C GLU A 247 -12.23 -4.94 4.19
N TYR A 248 -11.80 -5.00 5.45
CA TYR A 248 -10.47 -5.50 5.84
C TYR A 248 -10.43 -7.03 5.91
N GLN A 249 -11.58 -7.68 6.02
CA GLN A 249 -11.63 -9.13 6.00
C GLN A 249 -11.25 -9.63 4.61
N TRP A 250 -10.60 -10.79 4.58
CA TRP A 250 -10.29 -11.44 3.32
C TRP A 250 -11.59 -11.95 2.72
N PRO A 251 -11.99 -11.48 1.54
CA PRO A 251 -13.13 -12.09 0.86
C PRO A 251 -12.82 -13.53 0.54
N VAL A 252 -13.83 -14.33 0.33
CA VAL A 252 -13.66 -15.69 -0.19
C VAL A 252 -13.02 -15.57 -1.56
N GLN A 253 -11.79 -16.09 -1.68
CA GLN A 253 -11.07 -16.08 -2.95
C GLN A 253 -11.71 -17.13 -3.89
N PRO A 254 -11.78 -16.87 -5.19
CA PRO A 254 -12.15 -17.91 -6.15
C PRO A 254 -11.23 -19.12 -6.03
N GLU A 255 -11.79 -20.32 -6.16
CA GLU A 255 -11.01 -21.54 -6.18
C GLU A 255 -10.07 -21.56 -7.38
N VAL A 256 -8.83 -22.02 -7.16
CA VAL A 256 -7.84 -22.21 -8.21
C VAL A 256 -7.79 -23.68 -8.57
N GLY A 257 -8.34 -24.04 -9.73
CA GLY A 257 -8.41 -25.43 -10.19
C GLY A 257 -7.03 -26.06 -10.49
N ASP A 258 -6.03 -25.25 -10.86
CA ASP A 258 -4.66 -25.70 -11.12
C ASP A 258 -3.71 -25.32 -9.96
N PRO A 259 -3.34 -26.29 -9.09
CA PRO A 259 -2.42 -26.04 -7.98
C PRO A 259 -1.05 -25.50 -8.40
N SER A 260 -0.66 -25.71 -9.66
CA SER A 260 0.62 -25.21 -10.17
C SER A 260 0.68 -23.70 -10.38
N LEU A 261 -0.45 -23.02 -10.26
CA LEU A 261 -0.58 -21.55 -10.32
C LEU A 261 -0.53 -20.88 -8.93
N VAL A 262 -0.40 -21.69 -7.88
CA VAL A 262 -0.37 -21.22 -6.49
C VAL A 262 0.97 -21.61 -5.87
N ILE A 263 1.52 -20.72 -5.05
CA ILE A 263 2.74 -21.02 -4.31
C ILE A 263 2.38 -21.89 -3.10
N ASP A 264 2.92 -23.12 -3.09
CA ASP A 264 2.80 -24.02 -1.94
C ASP A 264 3.66 -23.47 -0.78
N PRO A 265 3.07 -23.12 0.37
CA PRO A 265 3.84 -22.65 1.53
C PRO A 265 4.93 -23.62 1.99
N GLY A 266 4.74 -24.92 1.80
CA GLY A 266 5.73 -25.95 2.14
C GLY A 266 6.98 -25.93 1.23
N LYS A 267 6.92 -25.21 0.13
CA LYS A 267 8.06 -25.03 -0.80
C LYS A 267 8.78 -23.71 -0.64
N VAL A 268 8.35 -22.88 0.31
CA VAL A 268 9.03 -21.62 0.64
C VAL A 268 10.25 -21.92 1.49
N LEU A 269 11.43 -21.52 1.02
CA LEU A 269 12.71 -21.75 1.67
C LEU A 269 13.23 -20.45 2.30
N ASP A 270 13.67 -20.48 3.54
CA ASP A 270 14.46 -19.41 4.14
C ASP A 270 15.92 -19.56 3.71
N ILE A 271 16.40 -18.62 2.92
CA ILE A 271 17.76 -18.60 2.37
C ILE A 271 18.56 -17.41 2.89
N SER A 272 18.15 -16.81 3.99
CA SER A 272 18.79 -15.63 4.59
C SER A 272 20.26 -15.84 4.90
N ALA A 273 20.65 -17.05 5.29
CA ALA A 273 22.04 -17.40 5.60
C ALA A 273 23.00 -17.30 4.40
N PHE A 274 22.47 -17.27 3.19
CA PHE A 274 23.28 -17.18 1.96
C PHE A 274 23.48 -15.72 1.48
N LEU A 275 22.86 -14.75 2.16
CA LEU A 275 23.02 -13.32 1.84
C LEU A 275 24.25 -12.75 2.58
N GLN A 276 25.16 -12.12 1.85
CA GLN A 276 26.31 -11.40 2.36
C GLN A 276 26.29 -9.96 1.82
N GLY A 277 25.98 -9.01 2.69
CA GLY A 277 25.67 -7.66 2.24
C GLY A 277 24.47 -7.64 1.30
N ASP A 278 24.68 -7.25 0.04
CA ASP A 278 23.63 -7.27 -0.99
C ASP A 278 23.79 -8.45 -1.97
N ARG A 279 24.80 -9.28 -1.78
CA ARG A 279 25.13 -10.39 -2.69
C ARG A 279 24.59 -11.70 -2.10
N LEU A 280 23.72 -12.36 -2.83
CA LEU A 280 23.21 -13.69 -2.51
C LEU A 280 23.94 -14.73 -3.37
N ILE A 281 24.54 -15.75 -2.72
CA ILE A 281 25.14 -16.90 -3.38
C ILE A 281 24.42 -18.15 -2.86
N TRP A 282 23.64 -18.77 -3.71
CA TRP A 282 22.78 -19.88 -3.31
C TRP A 282 22.78 -21.01 -4.33
N LYS A 283 22.88 -22.28 -3.86
CA LYS A 283 22.71 -23.45 -4.72
C LYS A 283 21.21 -23.73 -4.87
N ALA A 284 20.63 -23.15 -5.89
CA ALA A 284 19.19 -23.26 -6.15
C ALA A 284 18.84 -24.69 -6.64
N PRO A 285 17.76 -25.32 -6.10
CA PRO A 285 17.22 -26.56 -6.67
C PRO A 285 16.80 -26.36 -8.12
N ALA A 286 16.62 -27.45 -8.87
CA ALA A 286 16.16 -27.38 -10.26
C ALA A 286 14.79 -26.71 -10.37
N GLY A 287 14.57 -25.93 -11.44
CA GLY A 287 13.35 -25.18 -11.69
C GLY A 287 13.57 -23.66 -11.65
N GLU A 288 12.49 -22.92 -11.81
CA GLU A 288 12.49 -21.47 -11.74
C GLU A 288 12.12 -21.01 -10.32
N TRP A 289 12.83 -20.03 -9.83
CA TRP A 289 12.70 -19.54 -8.46
C TRP A 289 12.52 -18.04 -8.41
N THR A 290 11.57 -17.61 -7.60
CA THR A 290 11.45 -16.22 -7.18
C THR A 290 12.15 -16.06 -5.83
N ILE A 291 13.00 -15.07 -5.71
CA ILE A 291 13.71 -14.71 -4.48
C ILE A 291 13.18 -13.36 -4.02
N LEU A 292 12.80 -13.27 -2.75
CA LEU A 292 12.41 -12.02 -2.08
C LEU A 292 13.33 -11.75 -0.90
N ARG A 293 14.04 -10.61 -0.95
CA ARG A 293 14.65 -10.01 0.24
C ARG A 293 13.60 -9.12 0.88
N THR A 294 13.06 -9.53 2.01
CA THR A 294 12.05 -8.79 2.75
C THR A 294 12.67 -7.97 3.86
N GLY A 295 12.12 -6.82 4.12
CA GLY A 295 12.57 -5.92 5.17
C GLY A 295 11.55 -4.83 5.44
N MET A 296 11.93 -3.86 6.25
CA MET A 296 11.07 -2.75 6.65
C MET A 296 11.74 -1.41 6.35
N LEU A 297 10.93 -0.49 5.84
CA LEU A 297 11.30 0.91 5.60
C LEU A 297 10.48 1.86 6.48
N PRO A 298 11.05 3.01 6.90
CA PRO A 298 10.27 4.06 7.53
C PRO A 298 9.15 4.54 6.60
N THR A 299 7.98 4.83 7.15
CA THR A 299 6.86 5.39 6.38
C THR A 299 7.14 6.82 5.89
N GLY A 300 8.05 7.53 6.55
CA GLY A 300 8.30 8.94 6.30
C GLY A 300 7.18 9.87 6.80
N VAL A 301 6.13 9.33 7.40
CA VAL A 301 5.01 10.12 7.91
C VAL A 301 5.44 10.91 9.13
N THR A 302 4.99 12.16 9.19
CA THR A 302 5.25 13.09 10.29
C THR A 302 3.96 13.44 11.03
N ASN A 303 4.11 13.93 12.27
CA ASN A 303 3.01 14.52 13.01
C ASN A 303 2.57 15.83 12.33
N SER A 304 1.42 15.79 11.65
CA SER A 304 0.89 16.92 10.87
C SER A 304 -0.60 17.13 11.20
N PRO A 305 -1.08 18.39 11.22
CA PRO A 305 -0.32 19.63 11.18
C PRO A 305 0.40 19.93 12.48
N ALA A 306 1.63 20.45 12.39
CA ALA A 306 2.42 20.96 13.52
C ALA A 306 3.31 22.10 13.04
N ASP A 307 3.76 22.96 13.97
CA ASP A 307 4.76 23.95 13.64
C ASP A 307 6.06 23.28 13.14
N PRO A 308 6.82 23.91 12.25
CA PRO A 308 8.05 23.32 11.69
C PRO A 308 9.02 22.80 12.76
N GLU A 309 9.18 23.51 13.88
CA GLU A 309 10.06 23.12 15.00
C GLU A 309 9.50 21.94 15.82
N ALA A 310 8.20 21.69 15.73
CA ALA A 310 7.50 20.61 16.41
C ALA A 310 7.23 19.41 15.49
N THR A 311 7.52 19.54 14.17
CA THR A 311 7.31 18.48 13.19
C THR A 311 8.43 17.46 13.27
N GLY A 312 8.07 16.18 13.27
CA GLY A 312 9.01 15.05 13.24
C GLY A 312 8.31 13.76 12.83
N LEU A 313 9.09 12.69 12.73
CA LEU A 313 8.59 11.39 12.32
C LEU A 313 7.60 10.81 13.34
N GLU A 314 6.64 10.02 12.87
CA GLU A 314 5.81 9.19 13.71
C GLU A 314 6.61 8.01 14.29
N ILE A 315 6.42 7.77 15.60
CA ILE A 315 7.07 6.68 16.32
C ILE A 315 6.53 5.31 15.90
N ASP A 316 7.35 4.30 15.94
CA ASP A 316 6.90 2.91 15.81
C ASP A 316 6.09 2.50 17.04
N LYS A 317 4.77 2.49 16.88
CA LYS A 317 3.78 2.17 17.92
C LYS A 317 3.81 0.70 18.32
N MET A 318 4.42 -0.17 17.51
CA MET A 318 4.56 -1.61 17.79
C MET A 318 5.79 -1.93 18.63
N SER A 319 6.68 -0.94 18.86
CA SER A 319 7.89 -1.08 19.67
C SER A 319 7.75 -0.40 21.03
N ARG A 320 7.56 -1.18 22.09
CA ARG A 320 7.51 -0.65 23.46
C ARG A 320 8.68 0.27 23.79
N LYS A 321 9.90 -0.12 23.40
CA LYS A 321 11.12 0.69 23.59
C LYS A 321 11.00 2.07 22.95
N HIS A 322 10.45 2.14 21.75
CA HIS A 322 10.33 3.40 21.02
C HIS A 322 9.21 4.28 21.60
N VAL A 323 8.08 3.67 21.99
CA VAL A 323 6.99 4.38 22.67
C VAL A 323 7.47 4.96 24.00
N GLU A 324 8.21 4.20 24.81
CA GLU A 324 8.80 4.69 26.06
C GLU A 324 9.77 5.87 25.79
N ALA A 325 10.63 5.76 24.78
CA ALA A 325 11.54 6.84 24.40
C ALA A 325 10.79 8.11 23.95
N HIS A 326 9.69 7.96 23.20
CA HIS A 326 8.83 9.06 22.79
C HIS A 326 8.16 9.74 24.00
N PHE A 327 7.61 8.95 24.92
CA PHE A 327 7.01 9.45 26.16
C PHE A 327 8.04 10.23 26.97
N GLU A 328 9.23 9.68 27.18
CA GLU A 328 10.29 10.32 27.96
C GLU A 328 10.82 11.61 27.33
N ALA A 329 10.83 11.70 26.00
CA ALA A 329 11.31 12.88 25.30
C ALA A 329 10.41 14.11 25.47
N PHE A 330 9.12 13.93 25.74
CA PHE A 330 8.17 15.01 25.95
C PHE A 330 7.53 15.00 27.35
N MET A 331 6.67 14.02 27.62
CA MET A 331 5.96 13.96 28.90
C MET A 331 6.91 13.70 30.08
N GLY A 332 7.89 12.83 29.91
CA GLY A 332 8.91 12.59 30.93
C GLY A 332 9.70 13.84 31.27
N GLU A 333 10.01 14.68 30.26
CA GLU A 333 10.69 15.96 30.47
C GLU A 333 9.80 16.96 31.25
N ILE A 334 8.49 16.98 30.92
CA ILE A 334 7.52 17.78 31.68
C ILE A 334 7.47 17.34 33.13
N TYR A 335 7.36 16.04 33.41
CA TYR A 335 7.36 15.52 34.78
C TYR A 335 8.62 15.86 35.55
N ARG A 336 9.79 15.82 34.94
CA ARG A 336 11.06 16.14 35.57
C ARG A 336 11.19 17.63 35.96
N ARG A 337 10.58 18.50 35.16
CA ARG A 337 10.73 19.97 35.31
C ARG A 337 9.57 20.62 36.09
N ILE A 338 8.46 19.96 36.28
CA ILE A 338 7.32 20.49 37.03
C ILE A 338 7.47 20.10 38.52
N PRO A 339 7.50 21.04 39.45
CA PRO A 339 7.51 20.74 40.88
C PRO A 339 6.30 19.91 41.31
N VAL A 340 6.51 18.96 42.20
CA VAL A 340 5.46 18.09 42.75
C VAL A 340 4.30 18.87 43.36
N SER A 341 4.54 20.08 43.86
CA SER A 341 3.52 20.98 44.41
C SER A 341 2.47 21.47 43.42
N TYR A 342 2.72 21.31 42.12
CA TYR A 342 1.76 21.63 41.04
C TYR A 342 1.14 20.39 40.39
N THR A 343 1.43 19.20 40.91
CA THR A 343 1.03 17.96 40.30
C THR A 343 -0.37 17.51 40.67
N HIS A 344 -1.34 17.93 39.87
CA HIS A 344 -2.46 17.07 39.49
C HIS A 344 -2.48 16.94 37.97
N LEU A 345 -1.34 16.57 37.37
CA LEU A 345 -1.26 16.21 35.98
C LEU A 345 -1.97 14.84 35.82
N ARG A 346 -3.22 14.86 35.35
CA ARG A 346 -3.84 13.67 34.78
C ARG A 346 -3.41 13.59 33.32
N ALA A 347 -2.61 12.60 32.98
CA ALA A 347 -2.48 12.17 31.60
C ALA A 347 -3.84 11.60 31.20
N HIS A 348 -4.58 12.27 30.35
CA HIS A 348 -5.69 11.65 29.66
C HIS A 348 -5.10 10.72 28.60
N GLU A 349 -5.00 9.43 28.92
CA GLU A 349 -4.90 8.41 27.90
C GLU A 349 -6.20 8.42 27.12
N THR A 350 -6.17 8.91 25.91
CA THR A 350 -7.20 8.54 24.93
C THR A 350 -6.92 7.10 24.58
N LEU A 351 -7.60 6.17 25.25
CA LEU A 351 -7.74 4.82 24.77
C LEU A 351 -8.47 4.93 23.42
N SER A 352 -7.72 4.77 22.35
CA SER A 352 -8.33 4.39 21.08
C SER A 352 -8.62 2.91 21.19
N ASP A 353 -9.89 2.57 21.37
CA ASP A 353 -10.41 1.22 21.21
C ASP A 353 -10.16 0.70 19.79
#